data_7a82677b7b5c34f79f6357aca1270454
#
_entry.id   7a82677b7b5c34f79f6357aca1270454
#
_cell.length_a   1.000
_cell.length_b   1.000
_cell.length_c   1.000
_cell.angle_alpha   90.00
_cell.angle_beta   90.00
_cell.angle_gamma   90.00
#
_symmetry.space_group_name_H-M   'P 1'
#
loop_
_entity.id
_entity.type
_entity.pdbx_description
1 polymer ?
#
loop_
_entity_poly.entity_id
_entity_poly.type
_entity_poly.pdbx_seq_one_letter_code
_entity_poly.pdbx_strand_id
1 'polypeptide(L)'
;MGLFEGDELVQHWRFATRVDATADELAVGVSTLLALRGLEAGTVDGTIVSSVVPQLTPEYQGMSERYLRGECMVLGPGVKTGMPIQLDNPHELGADRLANAIAGFDLLGGPCAVADFGTAITFDVVSEAGEYLGGVIGPGVEISMEALAQRTAKLPPIELGEPPSEAGGVIGRSTHESLLSGITYGFAGAVDAIAGRIQRELGSDVRFVATGGHAAAIVPFCELIDEVDDLLTLTGLRLIWERNL
;
A
#
# COMPACT_ATOMS: atom_id res chain seq x y z
N MET A 1 10.97 -0.35 1.19
CA MET A 1 11.83 -1.06 2.15
C MET A 1 11.82 -0.29 3.46
N GLY A 2 11.69 -0.94 4.59
CA GLY A 2 11.80 -0.38 5.95
C GLY A 2 12.85 -1.12 6.75
N LEU A 3 13.52 -0.42 7.63
CA LEU A 3 14.41 -0.97 8.64
C LEU A 3 13.83 -0.65 10.01
N PHE A 4 13.61 -1.68 10.81
CA PHE A 4 13.08 -1.57 12.16
C PHE A 4 14.14 -1.96 13.19
N GLU A 5 14.12 -1.31 14.34
CA GLU A 5 14.83 -1.70 15.55
C GLU A 5 13.78 -1.93 16.66
N GLY A 6 13.45 -3.19 16.89
CA GLY A 6 12.25 -3.56 17.64
C GLY A 6 10.99 -3.10 16.89
N ASP A 7 10.16 -2.30 17.54
CA ASP A 7 8.92 -1.74 16.99
C ASP A 7 9.12 -0.37 16.31
N GLU A 8 10.29 0.23 16.43
CA GLU A 8 10.61 1.54 15.86
C GLU A 8 11.08 1.41 14.40
N LEU A 9 10.45 2.17 13.49
CA LEU A 9 10.92 2.32 12.12
C LEU A 9 12.08 3.32 12.07
N VAL A 10 13.31 2.81 12.02
CA VAL A 10 14.53 3.63 12.02
C VAL A 10 14.72 4.34 10.69
N GLN A 11 14.49 3.64 9.58
CA GLN A 11 14.66 4.17 8.23
C GLN A 11 13.71 3.49 7.24
N HIS A 12 13.35 4.24 6.19
CA HIS A 12 12.65 3.65 5.05
C HIS A 12 13.19 4.22 3.73
N TRP A 13 13.05 3.42 2.65
CA TRP A 13 13.49 3.80 1.31
C TRP A 13 12.49 3.32 0.26
N ARG A 14 12.42 4.05 -0.81
CA ARG A 14 11.67 3.68 -2.02
C ARG A 14 12.64 3.60 -3.20
N PHE A 15 12.57 2.53 -3.94
CA PHE A 15 13.34 2.33 -5.17
C PHE A 15 12.49 1.58 -6.20
N ALA A 16 12.85 1.72 -7.48
CA ALA A 16 12.08 1.12 -8.56
C ALA A 16 12.16 -0.41 -8.53
N THR A 17 11.05 -1.07 -8.79
CA THR A 17 11.01 -2.52 -8.97
C THR A 17 11.47 -2.85 -10.38
N ARG A 18 12.61 -3.54 -10.49
CA ARG A 18 13.12 -4.09 -11.74
C ARG A 18 12.87 -5.60 -11.73
N VAL A 19 12.00 -6.05 -12.61
CA VAL A 19 11.57 -7.47 -12.66
C VAL A 19 12.69 -8.44 -13.08
N ASP A 20 13.77 -7.92 -13.68
CA ASP A 20 14.96 -8.63 -14.12
C ASP A 20 16.15 -8.51 -13.15
N ALA A 21 15.95 -7.87 -11.99
CA ALA A 21 17.00 -7.69 -11.00
C ALA A 21 17.44 -9.05 -10.40
N THR A 22 18.74 -9.26 -10.32
CA THR A 22 19.33 -10.44 -9.67
C THR A 22 19.54 -10.19 -8.17
N ALA A 23 19.70 -11.28 -7.40
CA ALA A 23 20.02 -11.20 -5.97
C ALA A 23 21.23 -10.31 -5.66
N ASP A 24 22.25 -10.36 -6.51
CA ASP A 24 23.49 -9.59 -6.35
C ASP A 24 23.24 -8.08 -6.60
N GLU A 25 22.45 -7.72 -7.61
CA GLU A 25 22.06 -6.31 -7.87
C GLU A 25 21.17 -5.75 -6.75
N LEU A 26 20.24 -6.55 -6.24
CA LEU A 26 19.42 -6.18 -5.07
C LEU A 26 20.30 -5.94 -3.84
N ALA A 27 21.30 -6.81 -3.60
CA ALA A 27 22.24 -6.68 -2.51
C ALA A 27 23.07 -5.38 -2.60
N VAL A 28 23.55 -5.03 -3.78
CA VAL A 28 24.27 -3.77 -4.02
C VAL A 28 23.36 -2.59 -3.68
N GLY A 29 22.10 -2.59 -4.16
CA GLY A 29 21.14 -1.54 -3.88
C GLY A 29 20.86 -1.39 -2.38
N VAL A 30 20.50 -2.48 -1.72
CA VAL A 30 20.18 -2.50 -0.28
C VAL A 30 21.40 -2.08 0.56
N SER A 31 22.57 -2.68 0.32
CA SER A 31 23.78 -2.35 1.06
C SER A 31 24.21 -0.89 0.87
N THR A 32 24.03 -0.34 -0.34
CA THR A 32 24.33 1.07 -0.61
C THR A 32 23.39 1.99 0.16
N LEU A 33 22.08 1.70 0.18
CA LEU A 33 21.09 2.48 0.90
C LEU A 33 21.36 2.47 2.42
N LEU A 34 21.71 1.32 2.97
CA LEU A 34 22.10 1.18 4.38
C LEU A 34 23.38 1.99 4.67
N ALA A 35 24.42 1.83 3.85
CA ALA A 35 25.70 2.54 4.03
C ALA A 35 25.58 4.06 3.96
N LEU A 36 24.69 4.61 3.11
CA LEU A 36 24.37 6.03 3.05
C LEU A 36 23.80 6.58 4.38
N ARG A 37 23.36 5.73 5.26
CA ARG A 37 22.86 6.06 6.60
C ARG A 37 23.81 5.60 7.72
N GLY A 38 25.02 5.13 7.36
CA GLY A 38 25.99 4.63 8.33
C GLY A 38 25.64 3.26 8.92
N LEU A 39 24.77 2.50 8.24
CA LEU A 39 24.32 1.17 8.65
C LEU A 39 25.02 0.09 7.82
N GLU A 40 25.24 -1.07 8.40
CA GLU A 40 25.89 -2.20 7.72
C GLU A 40 24.86 -3.31 7.44
N ALA A 41 24.89 -3.88 6.23
CA ALA A 41 24.00 -4.97 5.84
C ALA A 41 24.12 -6.19 6.77
N GLY A 42 25.35 -6.46 7.27
CA GLY A 42 25.60 -7.57 8.21
C GLY A 42 25.05 -7.38 9.63
N THR A 43 24.40 -6.25 9.94
CA THR A 43 23.72 -6.02 11.23
C THR A 43 22.22 -6.32 11.16
N VAL A 44 21.69 -6.64 9.97
CA VAL A 44 20.28 -6.97 9.79
C VAL A 44 20.05 -8.42 10.25
N ASP A 45 19.30 -8.60 11.32
CA ASP A 45 19.08 -9.91 11.96
C ASP A 45 17.99 -10.76 11.29
N GLY A 46 17.15 -10.15 10.45
CA GLY A 46 16.10 -10.85 9.72
C GLY A 46 15.42 -9.98 8.68
N THR A 47 14.73 -10.61 7.75
CA THR A 47 14.08 -9.95 6.63
C THR A 47 12.71 -10.56 6.39
N ILE A 48 11.68 -9.73 6.22
CA ILE A 48 10.39 -10.17 5.70
C ILE A 48 10.12 -9.50 4.35
N VAL A 49 9.64 -10.28 3.39
CA VAL A 49 9.37 -9.83 2.02
C VAL A 49 7.91 -10.08 1.70
N SER A 50 7.21 -9.03 1.27
CA SER A 50 5.94 -9.13 0.55
C SER A 50 6.21 -8.86 -0.93
N SER A 51 5.88 -9.82 -1.78
CA SER A 51 6.10 -9.69 -3.22
C SER A 51 4.90 -10.17 -4.00
N VAL A 52 4.44 -9.33 -4.92
CA VAL A 52 3.44 -9.66 -5.95
C VAL A 52 4.09 -9.92 -7.31
N VAL A 53 5.43 -9.99 -7.36
CA VAL A 53 6.23 -10.28 -8.55
C VAL A 53 6.92 -11.64 -8.35
N PRO A 54 6.36 -12.74 -8.87
CA PRO A 54 6.86 -14.10 -8.58
C PRO A 54 8.34 -14.31 -8.93
N GLN A 55 8.84 -13.66 -9.98
CA GLN A 55 10.24 -13.78 -10.41
C GLN A 55 11.23 -13.16 -9.41
N LEU A 56 10.82 -12.12 -8.68
CA LEU A 56 11.70 -11.43 -7.73
C LEU A 56 11.75 -12.09 -6.36
N THR A 57 10.76 -12.91 -6.00
CA THR A 57 10.72 -13.54 -4.69
C THR A 57 11.98 -14.37 -4.39
N PRO A 58 12.43 -15.30 -5.27
CA PRO A 58 13.67 -16.05 -5.04
C PRO A 58 14.93 -15.17 -5.05
N GLU A 59 14.90 -14.05 -5.79
CA GLU A 59 16.04 -13.13 -5.81
C GLU A 59 16.18 -12.36 -4.49
N TYR A 60 15.07 -11.92 -3.87
CA TYR A 60 15.08 -11.33 -2.54
C TYR A 60 15.52 -12.33 -1.46
N GLN A 61 15.07 -13.58 -1.54
CA GLN A 61 15.54 -14.64 -0.64
C GLN A 61 17.05 -14.86 -0.78
N GLY A 62 17.52 -15.05 -2.01
CA GLY A 62 18.95 -15.24 -2.29
C GLY A 62 19.80 -14.03 -1.90
N MET A 63 19.29 -12.82 -2.05
CA MET A 63 19.94 -11.59 -1.55
C MET A 63 20.06 -11.62 -0.03
N SER A 64 18.96 -11.89 0.66
CA SER A 64 18.95 -11.94 2.13
C SER A 64 19.90 -13.01 2.66
N GLU A 65 19.84 -14.23 2.15
CA GLU A 65 20.67 -15.36 2.59
C GLU A 65 22.18 -15.14 2.39
N ARG A 66 22.58 -14.45 1.32
CA ARG A 66 23.99 -14.24 0.99
C ARG A 66 24.62 -13.01 1.61
N TYR A 67 23.84 -11.95 1.77
CA TYR A 67 24.37 -10.61 2.07
C TYR A 67 23.84 -9.98 3.35
N LEU A 68 22.72 -10.48 3.87
CA LEU A 68 22.19 -10.05 5.16
C LEU A 68 22.44 -11.13 6.21
N ARG A 69 22.12 -10.83 7.44
CA ARG A 69 22.19 -11.81 8.54
C ARG A 69 20.79 -12.25 8.93
N GLY A 70 20.65 -13.52 9.33
CA GLY A 70 19.37 -14.01 9.83
C GLY A 70 18.46 -14.60 8.75
N GLU A 71 17.23 -14.85 9.15
CA GLU A 71 16.24 -15.54 8.33
C GLU A 71 15.59 -14.58 7.32
N CYS A 72 15.21 -15.14 6.16
CA CYS A 72 14.37 -14.47 5.20
C CYS A 72 12.98 -15.12 5.19
N MET A 73 11.98 -14.38 5.66
CA MET A 73 10.59 -14.78 5.59
C MET A 73 9.94 -14.19 4.35
N VAL A 74 9.30 -15.01 3.55
CA VAL A 74 8.43 -14.54 2.47
C VAL A 74 6.98 -14.66 2.90
N LEU A 75 6.26 -13.55 2.91
CA LEU A 75 4.85 -13.55 3.27
C LEU A 75 4.04 -14.34 2.25
N GLY A 76 3.44 -15.43 2.72
CA GLY A 76 2.69 -16.37 1.90
C GLY A 76 2.15 -17.53 2.73
N PRO A 77 1.69 -18.62 2.07
CA PRO A 77 1.14 -19.77 2.75
C PRO A 77 2.09 -20.35 3.79
N GLY A 78 1.58 -20.60 5.00
CA GLY A 78 2.34 -21.16 6.12
C GLY A 78 2.89 -20.12 7.10
N VAL A 79 2.91 -18.85 6.77
CA VAL A 79 3.27 -17.76 7.69
C VAL A 79 2.10 -17.49 8.65
N LYS A 80 2.39 -17.40 9.94
CA LYS A 80 1.39 -17.08 10.97
C LYS A 80 1.06 -15.59 10.93
N THR A 81 -0.08 -15.25 10.40
CA THR A 81 -0.53 -13.84 10.31
C THR A 81 -1.38 -13.40 11.49
N GLY A 82 -2.03 -14.36 12.18
CA GLY A 82 -2.93 -14.09 13.29
C GLY A 82 -4.29 -13.51 12.85
N MET A 83 -4.53 -13.38 11.55
CA MET A 83 -5.77 -12.87 10.98
C MET A 83 -6.46 -13.99 10.17
N PRO A 84 -7.62 -14.52 10.60
CA PRO A 84 -8.39 -15.45 9.80
C PRO A 84 -8.85 -14.79 8.49
N ILE A 85 -8.80 -15.53 7.38
CA ILE A 85 -9.17 -15.04 6.05
C ILE A 85 -10.49 -15.69 5.64
N GLN A 86 -11.53 -14.89 5.44
CA GLN A 86 -12.90 -15.33 5.11
C GLN A 86 -13.20 -15.28 3.61
N LEU A 87 -12.16 -15.32 2.76
CA LEU A 87 -12.35 -15.42 1.31
C LEU A 87 -12.70 -16.85 0.89
N ASP A 88 -13.47 -16.98 -0.18
CA ASP A 88 -13.76 -18.27 -0.83
C ASP A 88 -12.45 -18.99 -1.21
N ASN A 89 -11.47 -18.25 -1.70
CA ASN A 89 -10.13 -18.74 -1.99
C ASN A 89 -9.06 -17.84 -1.33
N PRO A 90 -8.57 -18.19 -0.13
CA PRO A 90 -7.56 -17.41 0.59
C PRO A 90 -6.24 -17.21 -0.18
N HIS A 91 -5.92 -18.08 -1.15
CA HIS A 91 -4.70 -17.96 -1.95
C HIS A 91 -4.72 -16.80 -2.95
N GLU A 92 -5.87 -16.21 -3.20
CA GLU A 92 -6.01 -15.04 -4.07
C GLU A 92 -5.68 -13.71 -3.37
N LEU A 93 -5.55 -13.73 -2.04
CA LEU A 93 -5.21 -12.55 -1.28
C LEU A 93 -3.74 -12.18 -1.48
N GLY A 94 -3.51 -10.98 -2.01
CA GLY A 94 -2.18 -10.40 -2.12
C GLY A 94 -1.51 -10.22 -0.75
N ALA A 95 -0.22 -10.50 -0.69
CA ALA A 95 0.55 -10.40 0.55
C ALA A 95 0.59 -8.97 1.11
N ASP A 96 0.63 -7.97 0.24
CA ASP A 96 0.55 -6.55 0.57
C ASP A 96 -0.81 -6.18 1.20
N ARG A 97 -1.90 -6.65 0.62
CA ARG A 97 -3.26 -6.43 1.14
C ARG A 97 -3.45 -7.05 2.53
N LEU A 98 -2.93 -8.25 2.73
CA LEU A 98 -2.97 -8.89 4.05
C LEU A 98 -2.13 -8.11 5.08
N ALA A 99 -0.94 -7.65 4.71
CA ALA A 99 -0.11 -6.81 5.59
C ALA A 99 -0.83 -5.50 5.95
N ASN A 100 -1.44 -4.84 4.96
CA ASN A 100 -2.24 -3.63 5.17
C ASN A 100 -3.41 -3.87 6.13
N ALA A 101 -4.17 -4.95 5.94
CA ALA A 101 -5.31 -5.30 6.79
C ALA A 101 -4.88 -5.54 8.25
N ILE A 102 -3.75 -6.24 8.46
CA ILE A 102 -3.21 -6.49 9.80
C ILE A 102 -2.80 -5.19 10.48
N ALA A 103 -2.10 -4.31 9.77
CA ALA A 103 -1.70 -3.02 10.32
C ALA A 103 -2.89 -2.10 10.58
N GLY A 104 -3.87 -2.07 9.68
CA GLY A 104 -5.10 -1.30 9.85
C GLY A 104 -5.89 -1.74 11.07
N PHE A 105 -5.99 -3.06 11.31
CA PHE A 105 -6.64 -3.60 12.50
C PHE A 105 -5.85 -3.31 13.79
N ASP A 106 -4.53 -3.35 13.75
CA ASP A 106 -3.67 -2.99 14.89
C ASP A 106 -3.82 -1.51 15.25
N LEU A 107 -3.87 -0.65 14.23
CA LEU A 107 -4.00 0.81 14.40
C LEU A 107 -5.39 1.25 14.89
N LEU A 108 -6.44 0.73 14.25
CA LEU A 108 -7.80 1.22 14.42
C LEU A 108 -8.65 0.35 15.35
N GLY A 109 -8.27 -0.93 15.53
CA GLY A 109 -9.20 -1.95 16.00
C GLY A 109 -10.24 -2.31 14.93
N GLY A 110 -11.30 -2.97 15.28
CA GLY A 110 -12.34 -3.37 14.32
C GLY A 110 -13.73 -2.89 14.72
N PRO A 111 -14.65 -2.84 13.74
CA PRO A 111 -14.43 -3.11 12.32
C PRO A 111 -13.69 -1.96 11.64
N CYS A 112 -12.82 -2.29 10.68
CA CYS A 112 -12.07 -1.27 9.93
C CYS A 112 -11.87 -1.65 8.46
N ALA A 113 -11.46 -0.69 7.67
CA ALA A 113 -11.03 -0.92 6.29
C ALA A 113 -9.82 -0.08 5.93
N VAL A 114 -8.91 -0.67 5.17
CA VAL A 114 -7.73 0.02 4.61
C VAL A 114 -8.00 0.39 3.16
N ALA A 115 -7.88 1.66 2.82
CA ALA A 115 -7.93 2.17 1.46
C ALA A 115 -6.50 2.38 0.96
N ASP A 116 -6.00 1.51 0.08
CA ASP A 116 -4.65 1.64 -0.51
C ASP A 116 -4.73 2.31 -1.88
N PHE A 117 -4.08 3.45 -2.01
CA PHE A 117 -3.98 4.25 -3.23
C PHE A 117 -2.70 3.91 -4.02
N GLY A 118 -2.59 2.66 -4.43
CA GLY A 118 -1.48 2.12 -5.22
C GLY A 118 -1.75 2.09 -6.73
N THR A 119 -1.18 1.07 -7.39
CA THR A 119 -1.44 0.77 -8.81
C THR A 119 -2.94 0.54 -9.08
N ALA A 120 -3.61 -0.13 -8.16
CA ALA A 120 -5.07 -0.15 -8.02
C ALA A 120 -5.45 0.64 -6.76
N ILE A 121 -6.70 1.09 -6.65
CA ILE A 121 -7.26 1.46 -5.36
C ILE A 121 -7.94 0.21 -4.80
N THR A 122 -7.50 -0.22 -3.62
CA THR A 122 -8.12 -1.35 -2.93
C THR A 122 -8.74 -0.93 -1.61
N PHE A 123 -9.79 -1.63 -1.19
CA PHE A 123 -10.28 -1.59 0.17
C PHE A 123 -10.15 -2.98 0.76
N ASP A 124 -9.45 -3.10 1.87
CA ASP A 124 -9.25 -4.33 2.61
C ASP A 124 -10.04 -4.24 3.91
N VAL A 125 -11.06 -5.08 4.05
CA VAL A 125 -12.09 -4.96 5.10
C VAL A 125 -11.86 -6.00 6.17
N VAL A 126 -11.84 -5.54 7.42
CA VAL A 126 -11.61 -6.37 8.61
C VAL A 126 -12.81 -6.26 9.55
N SER A 127 -13.27 -7.40 10.07
CA SER A 127 -14.37 -7.49 11.03
C SER A 127 -13.96 -6.98 12.42
N GLU A 128 -14.94 -6.78 13.29
CA GLU A 128 -14.73 -6.47 14.72
C GLU A 128 -13.87 -7.55 15.43
N ALA A 129 -13.96 -8.80 14.98
CA ALA A 129 -13.17 -9.91 15.52
C ALA A 129 -11.76 -10.03 14.95
N GLY A 130 -11.35 -9.15 14.05
CA GLY A 130 -10.03 -9.20 13.39
C GLY A 130 -9.93 -10.23 12.27
N GLU A 131 -11.03 -10.51 11.58
CA GLU A 131 -11.06 -11.40 10.42
C GLU A 131 -11.04 -10.59 9.12
N TYR A 132 -10.21 -10.99 8.17
CA TYR A 132 -10.22 -10.41 6.82
C TYR A 132 -11.48 -10.89 6.07
N LEU A 133 -12.41 -9.98 5.84
CA LEU A 133 -13.70 -10.28 5.22
C LEU A 133 -13.68 -10.29 3.69
N GLY A 134 -12.73 -9.59 3.11
CA GLY A 134 -12.67 -9.36 1.67
C GLY A 134 -12.39 -7.90 1.35
N GLY A 135 -12.75 -7.44 0.16
CA GLY A 135 -12.50 -6.06 -0.19
C GLY A 135 -13.01 -5.64 -1.55
N VAL A 136 -12.60 -4.46 -1.96
CA VAL A 136 -12.93 -3.87 -3.26
C VAL A 136 -11.64 -3.57 -4.01
N ILE A 137 -11.62 -3.75 -5.32
CA ILE A 137 -10.50 -3.38 -6.19
C ILE A 137 -11.04 -2.50 -7.31
N GLY A 138 -10.48 -1.32 -7.43
CA GLY A 138 -10.79 -0.37 -8.50
C GLY A 138 -9.53 0.10 -9.25
N PRO A 139 -9.69 0.82 -10.35
CA PRO A 139 -8.55 1.36 -11.07
C PRO A 139 -7.80 2.39 -10.21
N GLY A 140 -6.46 2.36 -10.25
CA GLY A 140 -5.63 3.35 -9.57
C GLY A 140 -5.63 4.71 -10.27
N VAL A 141 -5.20 5.72 -9.55
CA VAL A 141 -5.17 7.12 -10.03
C VAL A 141 -4.25 7.24 -11.25
N GLU A 142 -3.01 6.75 -11.15
CA GLU A 142 -2.00 6.83 -12.20
C GLU A 142 -2.42 6.10 -13.48
N ILE A 143 -2.88 4.86 -13.35
CA ILE A 143 -3.40 4.07 -14.49
C ILE A 143 -4.56 4.80 -15.18
N SER A 144 -5.43 5.44 -14.42
CA SER A 144 -6.58 6.16 -14.99
C SER A 144 -6.15 7.41 -15.73
N MET A 145 -5.18 8.16 -15.22
CA MET A 145 -4.59 9.32 -15.91
C MET A 145 -3.87 8.90 -17.20
N GLU A 146 -3.08 7.84 -17.14
CA GLU A 146 -2.40 7.28 -18.31
C GLU A 146 -3.40 6.81 -19.39
N ALA A 147 -4.46 6.11 -18.97
CA ALA A 147 -5.50 5.65 -19.87
C ALA A 147 -6.21 6.83 -20.59
N LEU A 148 -6.49 7.93 -19.90
CA LEU A 148 -7.05 9.13 -20.49
C LEU A 148 -6.12 9.73 -21.55
N ALA A 149 -4.82 9.84 -21.24
CA ALA A 149 -3.84 10.38 -22.19
C ALA A 149 -3.62 9.46 -23.40
N GLN A 150 -3.54 8.15 -23.19
CA GLN A 150 -3.25 7.18 -24.26
C GLN A 150 -4.44 6.86 -25.16
N ARG A 151 -5.68 6.91 -24.61
CA ARG A 151 -6.90 6.50 -25.32
C ARG A 151 -7.68 7.67 -25.94
N THR A 152 -7.21 8.90 -25.74
CA THR A 152 -7.86 10.08 -26.34
C THR A 152 -6.90 10.85 -27.23
N ALA A 153 -7.44 11.48 -28.29
CA ALA A 153 -6.61 12.18 -29.27
C ALA A 153 -6.16 13.59 -28.83
N LYS A 154 -6.76 14.14 -27.77
CA LYS A 154 -6.61 15.57 -27.41
C LYS A 154 -6.29 15.81 -25.95
N LEU A 155 -6.43 14.82 -25.07
CA LEU A 155 -6.12 15.00 -23.66
C LEU A 155 -4.60 14.78 -23.44
N PRO A 156 -3.90 15.80 -22.91
CA PRO A 156 -2.48 15.67 -22.62
C PRO A 156 -2.26 14.78 -21.40
N PRO A 157 -1.07 14.17 -21.24
CA PRO A 157 -0.65 13.61 -19.96
C PRO A 157 -0.60 14.75 -18.94
N ILE A 158 -1.04 14.44 -17.72
CA ILE A 158 -0.99 15.36 -16.59
C ILE A 158 -0.29 14.68 -15.42
N GLU A 159 0.33 15.46 -14.56
CA GLU A 159 0.79 15.03 -13.25
C GLU A 159 -0.29 15.37 -12.22
N LEU A 160 -0.43 14.53 -11.21
CA LEU A 160 -1.34 14.77 -10.11
C LEU A 160 -0.84 15.98 -9.31
N GLY A 161 -1.70 16.97 -9.11
CA GLY A 161 -1.42 18.21 -8.42
C GLY A 161 -2.65 18.76 -7.73
N GLU A 162 -2.55 19.96 -7.20
CA GLU A 162 -3.70 20.61 -6.58
C GLU A 162 -4.78 20.90 -7.64
N PRO A 163 -6.05 20.51 -7.39
CA PRO A 163 -7.15 20.88 -8.28
C PRO A 163 -7.36 22.40 -8.27
N PRO A 164 -8.02 22.97 -9.28
CA PRO A 164 -8.27 24.40 -9.36
C PRO A 164 -9.08 24.87 -8.15
N SER A 165 -8.41 25.55 -7.20
CA SER A 165 -9.00 25.82 -5.88
C SER A 165 -9.16 27.29 -5.53
N GLU A 166 -8.97 28.25 -6.42
CA GLU A 166 -9.10 29.69 -6.06
C GLU A 166 -10.43 30.08 -5.38
N ALA A 167 -11.41 29.17 -5.33
CA ALA A 167 -12.66 29.35 -4.60
C ALA A 167 -13.34 28.02 -4.18
N GLY A 168 -12.61 26.90 -4.07
CA GLY A 168 -13.22 25.60 -3.79
C GLY A 168 -14.11 25.08 -4.92
N GLY A 169 -13.89 25.55 -6.13
CA GLY A 169 -14.72 25.20 -7.29
C GLY A 169 -14.23 23.94 -8.00
N VAL A 170 -15.16 23.08 -8.41
CA VAL A 170 -14.91 21.87 -9.18
C VAL A 170 -14.77 22.13 -10.69
N ILE A 171 -15.16 23.32 -11.17
CA ILE A 171 -15.23 23.64 -12.59
C ILE A 171 -13.88 24.18 -13.09
N GLY A 172 -13.11 23.34 -13.81
CA GLY A 172 -11.89 23.76 -14.50
C GLY A 172 -12.19 24.64 -15.72
N ARG A 173 -11.34 25.64 -15.96
CA ARG A 173 -11.45 26.58 -17.10
C ARG A 173 -10.49 26.27 -18.23
N SER A 174 -9.63 25.28 -18.05
CA SER A 174 -8.72 24.70 -19.05
C SER A 174 -8.87 23.18 -19.07
N THR A 175 -8.35 22.53 -20.12
CA THR A 175 -8.33 21.06 -20.18
C THR A 175 -7.52 20.47 -19.03
N HIS A 176 -6.40 21.09 -18.67
CA HIS A 176 -5.56 20.65 -17.55
C HIS A 176 -6.32 20.72 -16.22
N GLU A 177 -6.92 21.86 -15.90
CA GLU A 177 -7.74 22.02 -14.68
C GLU A 177 -8.93 21.07 -14.65
N SER A 178 -9.59 20.87 -15.80
CA SER A 178 -10.73 19.94 -15.90
C SER A 178 -10.32 18.49 -15.64
N LEU A 179 -9.13 18.08 -16.11
CA LEU A 179 -8.57 16.77 -15.85
C LEU A 179 -8.20 16.61 -14.37
N LEU A 180 -7.49 17.57 -13.79
CA LEU A 180 -7.14 17.54 -12.36
C LEU A 180 -8.39 17.49 -11.48
N SER A 181 -9.37 18.32 -11.75
CA SER A 181 -10.65 18.35 -11.04
C SER A 181 -11.36 16.99 -11.14
N GLY A 182 -11.47 16.44 -12.35
CA GLY A 182 -12.12 15.15 -12.58
C GLY A 182 -11.43 13.98 -11.90
N ILE A 183 -10.10 13.95 -11.91
CA ILE A 183 -9.30 12.93 -11.22
C ILE A 183 -9.45 13.09 -9.71
N THR A 184 -9.17 14.26 -9.16
CA THR A 184 -9.16 14.46 -7.70
C THR A 184 -10.54 14.22 -7.08
N TYR A 185 -11.55 14.94 -7.54
CA TYR A 185 -12.90 14.81 -6.96
C TYR A 185 -13.62 13.54 -7.39
N GLY A 186 -13.29 13.02 -8.58
CA GLY A 186 -13.81 11.73 -9.03
C GLY A 186 -13.34 10.57 -8.17
N PHE A 187 -12.05 10.52 -7.85
CA PHE A 187 -11.49 9.50 -6.96
C PHE A 187 -11.94 9.68 -5.51
N ALA A 188 -11.91 10.90 -4.98
CA ALA A 188 -12.41 11.18 -3.63
C ALA A 188 -13.89 10.74 -3.48
N GLY A 189 -14.74 11.14 -4.41
CA GLY A 189 -16.15 10.74 -4.38
C GLY A 189 -16.35 9.23 -4.57
N ALA A 190 -15.53 8.55 -5.37
CA ALA A 190 -15.57 7.09 -5.51
C ALA A 190 -15.17 6.39 -4.21
N VAL A 191 -14.12 6.88 -3.55
CA VAL A 191 -13.64 6.38 -2.25
C VAL A 191 -14.73 6.52 -1.20
N ASP A 192 -15.31 7.71 -1.03
CA ASP A 192 -16.39 7.96 -0.07
C ASP A 192 -17.64 7.13 -0.38
N ALA A 193 -17.98 6.98 -1.66
CA ALA A 193 -19.10 6.15 -2.07
C ALA A 193 -18.91 4.66 -1.73
N ILE A 194 -17.69 4.13 -1.85
CA ILE A 194 -17.33 2.76 -1.47
C ILE A 194 -17.31 2.63 0.06
N ALA A 195 -16.62 3.53 0.76
CA ALA A 195 -16.56 3.56 2.21
C ALA A 195 -17.96 3.61 2.84
N GLY A 196 -18.84 4.48 2.34
CA GLY A 196 -20.23 4.55 2.79
C GLY A 196 -21.06 3.29 2.48
N ARG A 197 -20.69 2.49 1.48
CA ARG A 197 -21.31 1.16 1.26
C ARG A 197 -20.82 0.14 2.27
N ILE A 198 -19.53 0.12 2.56
CA ILE A 198 -18.93 -0.75 3.59
C ILE A 198 -19.58 -0.45 4.95
N GLN A 199 -19.73 0.83 5.32
CA GLN A 199 -20.42 1.23 6.56
C GLN A 199 -21.88 0.77 6.60
N ARG A 200 -22.60 0.80 5.49
CA ARG A 200 -23.99 0.29 5.45
C ARG A 200 -24.09 -1.23 5.59
N GLU A 201 -23.07 -1.94 5.17
CA GLU A 201 -23.01 -3.41 5.24
C GLU A 201 -22.57 -3.91 6.62
N LEU A 202 -21.56 -3.29 7.22
CA LEU A 202 -20.96 -3.73 8.49
C LEU A 202 -21.40 -2.93 9.72
N GLY A 203 -21.98 -1.75 9.53
CA GLY A 203 -22.35 -0.81 10.59
C GLY A 203 -21.60 0.50 10.51
N SER A 204 -22.10 1.53 11.19
CA SER A 204 -21.57 2.90 11.15
C SER A 204 -20.21 3.08 11.85
N ASP A 205 -19.80 2.12 12.66
CA ASP A 205 -18.59 2.22 13.48
C ASP A 205 -17.32 1.78 12.73
N VAL A 206 -17.44 1.42 11.44
CA VAL A 206 -16.28 1.09 10.59
C VAL A 206 -15.39 2.32 10.43
N ARG A 207 -14.12 2.18 10.81
CA ARG A 207 -13.08 3.20 10.64
C ARG A 207 -12.24 2.93 9.41
N PHE A 208 -11.72 4.01 8.79
CA PHE A 208 -10.94 3.92 7.57
C PHE A 208 -9.56 4.53 7.72
N VAL A 209 -8.52 3.79 7.33
CA VAL A 209 -7.17 4.32 7.16
C VAL A 209 -6.78 4.24 5.68
N ALA A 210 -6.14 5.29 5.18
CA ALA A 210 -5.59 5.32 3.84
C ALA A 210 -4.08 5.10 3.86
N THR A 211 -3.58 4.44 2.83
CA THR A 211 -2.15 4.26 2.53
C THR A 211 -1.91 4.33 1.02
N GLY A 212 -0.66 4.22 0.61
CA GLY A 212 -0.29 4.21 -0.80
C GLY A 212 0.16 5.55 -1.36
N GLY A 213 0.87 5.50 -2.48
CA GLY A 213 1.61 6.66 -3.01
C GLY A 213 0.77 7.86 -3.44
N HIS A 214 -0.55 7.67 -3.66
CA HIS A 214 -1.47 8.75 -4.06
C HIS A 214 -2.44 9.16 -2.95
N ALA A 215 -2.36 8.55 -1.75
CA ALA A 215 -3.23 8.87 -0.62
C ALA A 215 -3.16 10.36 -0.26
N ALA A 216 -1.96 10.91 -0.09
CA ALA A 216 -1.75 12.31 0.28
C ALA A 216 -2.38 13.32 -0.70
N ALA A 217 -2.57 12.95 -1.98
CA ALA A 217 -3.13 13.83 -2.99
C ALA A 217 -4.68 13.74 -3.06
N ILE A 218 -5.29 12.63 -2.67
CA ILE A 218 -6.73 12.38 -2.83
C ILE A 218 -7.46 12.49 -1.49
N VAL A 219 -6.90 11.95 -0.41
CA VAL A 219 -7.55 11.91 0.92
C VAL A 219 -7.98 13.28 1.46
N PRO A 220 -7.27 14.40 1.23
CA PRO A 220 -7.74 15.72 1.65
C PRO A 220 -9.13 16.13 1.11
N PHE A 221 -9.61 15.42 0.08
CA PHE A 221 -10.92 15.65 -0.55
C PHE A 221 -11.95 14.55 -0.23
N CYS A 222 -11.57 13.55 0.60
CA CYS A 222 -12.45 12.51 1.10
C CYS A 222 -13.12 12.93 2.42
N GLU A 223 -14.34 12.46 2.64
CA GLU A 223 -15.13 12.75 3.85
C GLU A 223 -15.09 11.63 4.88
N LEU A 224 -14.80 10.38 4.44
CA LEU A 224 -14.94 9.18 5.27
C LEU A 224 -13.61 8.52 5.64
N ILE A 225 -12.47 9.09 5.26
CA ILE A 225 -11.15 8.55 5.67
C ILE A 225 -10.74 9.22 6.98
N ASP A 226 -10.50 8.41 8.01
CA ASP A 226 -10.15 8.88 9.36
C ASP A 226 -8.68 9.23 9.50
N GLU A 227 -7.79 8.40 8.93
CA GLU A 227 -6.33 8.49 9.10
C GLU A 227 -5.59 8.19 7.79
N VAL A 228 -4.34 8.66 7.69
CA VAL A 228 -3.41 8.33 6.60
C VAL A 228 -2.10 7.83 7.21
N ASP A 229 -1.67 6.65 6.76
CA ASP A 229 -0.35 6.10 7.10
C ASP A 229 0.33 5.59 5.83
N ASP A 230 1.29 6.36 5.32
CA ASP A 230 2.06 6.02 4.11
C ASP A 230 2.94 4.77 4.26
N LEU A 231 3.18 4.33 5.50
CA LEU A 231 4.08 3.23 5.85
C LEU A 231 3.34 2.01 6.41
N LEU A 232 2.00 2.02 6.34
CA LEU A 232 1.12 0.99 6.91
C LEU A 232 1.54 -0.43 6.51
N THR A 233 1.89 -0.66 5.24
CA THR A 233 2.35 -1.97 4.75
C THR A 233 3.61 -2.44 5.48
N LEU A 234 4.55 -1.52 5.75
CA LEU A 234 5.78 -1.86 6.50
C LEU A 234 5.47 -2.23 7.94
N THR A 235 4.56 -1.51 8.58
CA THR A 235 4.05 -1.84 9.92
C THR A 235 3.42 -3.23 9.94
N GLY A 236 2.59 -3.55 8.96
CA GLY A 236 1.97 -4.88 8.84
C GLY A 236 2.98 -6.01 8.67
N LEU A 237 4.01 -5.80 7.85
CA LEU A 237 5.09 -6.76 7.70
C LEU A 237 5.86 -6.97 9.00
N ARG A 238 6.18 -5.92 9.76
CA ARG A 238 6.80 -6.02 11.07
C ARG A 238 5.93 -6.85 12.03
N LEU A 239 4.65 -6.55 12.15
CA LEU A 239 3.72 -7.28 13.01
C LEU A 239 3.65 -8.78 12.68
N ILE A 240 3.68 -9.11 11.38
CA ILE A 240 3.72 -10.50 10.92
C ILE A 240 5.06 -11.15 11.28
N TRP A 241 6.18 -10.46 11.08
CA TRP A 241 7.50 -10.95 11.44
C TRP A 241 7.56 -11.33 12.93
N GLU A 242 7.15 -10.43 13.81
CA GLU A 242 7.15 -10.63 15.27
C GLU A 242 6.31 -11.83 15.72
N ARG A 243 5.22 -12.13 15.02
CA ARG A 243 4.36 -13.30 15.33
C ARG A 243 4.99 -14.64 14.93
N ASN A 244 6.07 -14.62 14.19
CA ASN A 244 6.75 -15.83 13.71
C ASN A 244 8.14 -16.06 14.37
N LEU A 245 8.59 -15.12 15.20
CA LEU A 245 9.73 -15.31 16.11
C LEU A 245 9.31 -16.18 17.29
#